data_7572f46ed8a36de13a65c574bd4c0a28
#
_entry.id   7572f46ed8a36de13a65c574bd4c0a28
#
_cell.length_a   1.000
_cell.length_b   1.000
_cell.length_c   1.000
_cell.angle_alpha   90.00
_cell.angle_beta   90.00
_cell.angle_gamma   90.00
#
_symmetry.space_group_name_H-M   'P 1'
#
loop_
_entity.id
_entity.type
_entity.pdbx_description
1 polymer ?
#
loop_
_entity_poly.entity_id
_entity_poly.type
_entity_poly.pdbx_seq_one_letter_code
_entity_poly.pdbx_strand_id
1 'polypeptide(L)'
;MDVSSIYAARGLPRPSLGDDILSLISKLKISFKPAFRRVPHHRRQGPSAETNWREAALVDAVRKVREKDDADYDVIAAAINKLSKSNYTKLMTDVLERIKKRDEAFRLRVTTLLFDRGVRQTFFATLMADAYKDIAGAHPEALQDLAIQTAMFDKLYDTENVTIVPASTDPGYNDAIVAWTKQKEIKRGFAVYVSELYSRGLVPEETMSGFLKTVLDELTTSIRSPKTNANEEHVDALARFLAAVAPKMAFKGPLGAILLLPRADCPSLSMKSRFKLEDAAKASR
;
A
#
# COMPACT_ATOMS: atom_id res chain seq x y z
N MET A 1 17.20 -25.32 -16.57
CA MET A 1 18.61 -24.83 -16.67
C MET A 1 19.11 -24.65 -15.26
N ASP A 2 20.18 -25.33 -14.90
CA ASP A 2 20.79 -25.22 -13.59
C ASP A 2 21.58 -23.91 -13.48
N VAL A 3 21.51 -23.25 -12.33
CA VAL A 3 22.20 -22.00 -12.06
C VAL A 3 23.72 -22.10 -12.27
N SER A 4 24.29 -23.29 -11.97
CA SER A 4 25.70 -23.60 -12.19
C SER A 4 26.12 -23.51 -13.66
N SER A 5 25.25 -23.86 -14.60
CA SER A 5 25.54 -23.79 -16.04
C SER A 5 25.56 -22.33 -16.55
N ILE A 6 24.83 -21.42 -15.89
CA ILE A 6 24.83 -19.98 -16.20
C ILE A 6 26.15 -19.33 -15.75
N TYR A 7 26.67 -19.72 -14.58
CA TYR A 7 27.96 -19.21 -14.10
C TYR A 7 29.14 -19.76 -14.88
N ALA A 8 29.08 -21.03 -15.32
CA ALA A 8 30.09 -21.62 -16.21
C ALA A 8 30.15 -20.91 -17.58
N ALA A 9 28.98 -20.52 -18.14
CA ALA A 9 28.91 -19.81 -19.42
C ALA A 9 29.47 -18.36 -19.33
N ARG A 10 29.56 -17.76 -18.15
CA ARG A 10 30.17 -16.43 -17.96
C ARG A 10 31.68 -16.41 -18.08
N GLY A 11 32.35 -17.54 -17.88
CA GLY A 11 33.80 -17.69 -18.00
C GLY A 11 34.28 -18.04 -19.42
N LEU A 12 33.38 -18.32 -20.36
CA LEU A 12 33.72 -18.63 -21.71
C LEU A 12 34.05 -17.35 -22.52
N PRO A 13 35.06 -17.39 -23.42
CA PRO A 13 35.33 -16.26 -24.33
C PRO A 13 34.07 -15.99 -25.16
N ARG A 14 33.63 -14.74 -25.20
CA ARG A 14 32.45 -14.35 -25.97
C ARG A 14 32.70 -14.63 -27.44
N PRO A 15 31.78 -15.31 -28.14
CA PRO A 15 31.90 -15.47 -29.58
C PRO A 15 31.95 -14.09 -30.24
N SER A 16 32.84 -13.92 -31.23
CA SER A 16 32.89 -12.70 -32.03
C SER A 16 31.56 -12.53 -32.77
N LEU A 17 30.95 -11.34 -32.67
CA LEU A 17 29.79 -11.01 -33.48
C LEU A 17 30.17 -11.06 -34.97
N GLY A 18 29.32 -11.65 -35.81
CA GLY A 18 29.52 -11.65 -37.25
C GLY A 18 29.63 -10.23 -37.79
N ASP A 19 30.43 -10.07 -38.86
CA ASP A 19 30.74 -8.76 -39.48
C ASP A 19 29.51 -8.01 -39.97
N ASP A 20 28.45 -8.71 -40.35
CA ASP A 20 27.13 -8.19 -40.70
C ASP A 20 26.44 -7.53 -39.50
N ILE A 21 26.54 -8.12 -38.32
CA ILE A 21 25.99 -7.57 -37.08
C ILE A 21 26.79 -6.34 -36.62
N LEU A 22 28.11 -6.39 -36.72
CA LEU A 22 28.97 -5.24 -36.42
C LEU A 22 28.72 -4.09 -37.40
N SER A 23 28.48 -4.37 -38.68
CA SER A 23 28.08 -3.39 -39.69
C SER A 23 26.72 -2.74 -39.38
N LEU A 24 25.73 -3.52 -38.91
CA LEU A 24 24.42 -3.00 -38.47
C LEU A 24 24.54 -2.13 -37.22
N ILE A 25 25.36 -2.54 -36.26
CA ILE A 25 25.61 -1.76 -35.03
C ILE A 25 26.29 -0.43 -35.36
N SER A 26 27.25 -0.41 -36.31
CA SER A 26 27.93 0.83 -36.74
C SER A 26 27.01 1.82 -37.45
N LYS A 27 25.95 1.33 -38.11
CA LYS A 27 24.91 2.15 -38.76
C LYS A 27 23.90 2.72 -37.78
N LEU A 28 23.79 2.16 -36.55
CA LEU A 28 22.97 2.69 -35.51
C LEU A 28 23.59 3.97 -34.94
N LYS A 29 23.13 5.14 -35.40
CA LYS A 29 23.48 6.44 -34.78
C LYS A 29 22.83 6.54 -33.40
N ILE A 30 23.31 5.74 -32.45
CA ILE A 30 22.92 5.88 -31.02
C ILE A 30 23.68 7.09 -30.50
N SER A 31 23.06 8.27 -30.56
CA SER A 31 23.57 9.42 -29.83
C SER A 31 23.32 9.18 -28.34
N PHE A 32 24.28 8.61 -27.64
CA PHE A 32 24.33 8.67 -26.19
C PHE A 32 24.48 10.14 -25.81
N LYS A 33 23.35 10.81 -25.53
CA LYS A 33 23.40 12.05 -24.75
C LYS A 33 23.80 11.60 -23.35
N PRO A 34 25.01 11.92 -22.85
CA PRO A 34 25.35 11.58 -21.48
C PRO A 34 24.33 12.31 -20.59
N ALA A 35 23.58 11.53 -19.80
CA ALA A 35 22.53 12.04 -18.91
C ALA A 35 23.07 13.02 -17.84
N PHE A 36 24.37 13.19 -17.74
CA PHE A 36 25.06 14.12 -16.86
C PHE A 36 26.05 15.00 -17.64
N ARG A 37 25.53 15.89 -18.49
CA ARG A 37 26.26 17.12 -18.76
C ARG A 37 26.12 17.97 -17.48
N ARG A 38 27.21 18.11 -16.71
CA ARG A 38 27.35 19.21 -15.76
C ARG A 38 27.12 20.48 -16.60
N VAL A 39 25.94 21.04 -16.49
CA VAL A 39 25.65 22.35 -17.07
C VAL A 39 26.66 23.28 -16.41
N PRO A 40 27.54 23.97 -17.15
CA PRO A 40 28.37 25.00 -16.54
C PRO A 40 27.40 25.93 -15.84
N HIS A 41 27.63 26.22 -14.57
CA HIS A 41 26.88 27.21 -13.84
C HIS A 41 27.09 28.56 -14.59
N HIS A 42 26.32 28.78 -15.63
CA HIS A 42 26.03 30.14 -16.03
C HIS A 42 25.39 30.78 -14.82
N ARG A 43 26.14 31.67 -14.20
CA ARG A 43 25.67 32.62 -13.20
C ARG A 43 24.38 33.22 -13.78
N ARG A 44 23.23 32.63 -13.48
CA ARG A 44 21.93 33.21 -13.77
C ARG A 44 21.96 34.54 -13.04
N GLN A 45 21.94 35.62 -13.81
CA GLN A 45 21.55 36.93 -13.29
C GLN A 45 20.19 36.67 -12.65
N GLY A 46 20.15 36.74 -11.32
CA GLY A 46 18.96 36.43 -10.54
C GLY A 46 17.85 37.44 -10.89
N PRO A 47 16.60 37.02 -10.81
CA PRO A 47 15.49 37.97 -10.79
C PRO A 47 15.73 38.98 -9.67
N SER A 48 15.30 40.23 -9.90
CA SER A 48 15.54 41.39 -9.05
C SER A 48 15.45 41.08 -7.55
N ALA A 49 16.38 41.60 -6.77
CA ALA A 49 16.64 41.31 -5.37
C ALA A 49 15.43 41.45 -4.42
N GLU A 50 14.31 42.01 -4.86
CA GLU A 50 13.15 42.25 -4.01
C GLU A 50 12.17 41.08 -3.87
N THR A 51 12.10 40.14 -4.85
CA THR A 51 11.22 38.97 -4.78
C THR A 51 11.86 37.80 -4.04
N ASN A 52 13.18 37.73 -4.01
CA ASN A 52 13.92 36.56 -3.52
C ASN A 52 14.03 36.49 -1.99
N TRP A 53 13.99 37.62 -1.27
CA TRP A 53 14.12 37.59 0.19
C TRP A 53 12.81 37.17 0.89
N ARG A 54 11.64 37.47 0.30
CA ARG A 54 10.34 37.05 0.86
C ARG A 54 10.12 35.56 0.69
N GLU A 55 10.46 35.00 -0.46
CA GLU A 55 10.42 33.58 -0.70
C GLU A 55 11.46 32.84 0.15
N ALA A 56 12.67 33.35 0.26
CA ALA A 56 13.70 32.81 1.13
C ALA A 56 13.31 32.91 2.63
N ALA A 57 12.70 34.03 3.05
CA ALA A 57 12.21 34.21 4.41
C ALA A 57 11.00 33.29 4.71
N LEU A 58 10.10 33.04 3.75
CA LEU A 58 9.01 32.09 3.85
C LEU A 58 9.52 30.64 3.91
N VAL A 59 10.46 30.29 3.05
CA VAL A 59 11.11 28.97 3.04
C VAL A 59 11.89 28.76 4.35
N ASP A 60 12.62 29.76 4.85
CA ASP A 60 13.32 29.71 6.13
C ASP A 60 12.37 29.72 7.33
N ALA A 61 11.26 30.44 7.27
CA ALA A 61 10.23 30.40 8.32
C ALA A 61 9.51 29.04 8.35
N VAL A 62 9.12 28.51 7.19
CA VAL A 62 8.56 27.16 7.04
C VAL A 62 9.56 26.09 7.47
N ARG A 63 10.86 26.27 7.14
CA ARG A 63 11.94 25.39 7.56
C ARG A 63 12.17 25.46 9.06
N LYS A 64 12.19 26.65 9.67
CA LYS A 64 12.34 26.83 11.12
C LYS A 64 11.16 26.31 11.94
N VAL A 65 9.93 26.42 11.41
CA VAL A 65 8.75 25.79 12.01
C VAL A 65 8.82 24.27 11.87
N ARG A 66 9.31 23.77 10.74
CA ARG A 66 9.60 22.34 10.55
C ARG A 66 10.71 21.82 11.46
N GLU A 67 11.80 22.57 11.60
CA GLU A 67 12.99 22.11 12.35
C GLU A 67 12.74 21.92 13.85
N LYS A 68 11.74 22.57 14.44
CA LYS A 68 11.50 22.46 15.89
C LYS A 68 10.63 21.31 16.33
N ASP A 69 9.65 20.90 15.46
CA ASP A 69 8.69 19.86 15.83
C ASP A 69 8.87 18.54 15.04
N ASP A 70 9.57 18.58 13.91
CA ASP A 70 9.64 17.46 12.98
C ASP A 70 10.91 16.60 13.07
N ALA A 71 11.97 17.02 13.81
CA ALA A 71 13.22 16.28 13.85
C ALA A 71 13.04 14.85 14.41
N ASP A 72 12.30 14.70 15.51
CA ASP A 72 12.00 13.38 16.08
C ASP A 72 11.08 12.57 15.17
N TYR A 73 10.09 13.23 14.54
CA TYR A 73 9.20 12.58 13.59
C TYR A 73 9.95 12.09 12.35
N ASP A 74 10.84 12.89 11.79
CA ASP A 74 11.66 12.50 10.64
C ASP A 74 12.58 11.31 10.95
N VAL A 75 13.16 11.29 12.16
CA VAL A 75 13.96 10.15 12.63
C VAL A 75 13.08 8.89 12.76
N ILE A 76 11.90 9.01 13.36
CA ILE A 76 10.94 7.89 13.46
C ILE A 76 10.48 7.43 12.09
N ALA A 77 10.13 8.34 11.18
CA ALA A 77 9.73 8.01 9.82
C ALA A 77 10.84 7.28 9.06
N ALA A 78 12.09 7.73 9.22
CA ALA A 78 13.26 7.07 8.65
C ALA A 78 13.49 5.67 9.27
N ALA A 79 13.28 5.52 10.58
CA ALA A 79 13.39 4.24 11.29
C ALA A 79 12.32 3.26 10.78
N ILE A 80 11.05 3.68 10.71
CA ILE A 80 9.94 2.88 10.19
C ILE A 80 10.21 2.43 8.73
N ASN A 81 10.75 3.32 7.89
CA ASN A 81 11.11 2.99 6.51
C ASN A 81 12.25 1.96 6.39
N LYS A 82 13.10 1.86 7.40
CA LYS A 82 14.26 0.95 7.43
C LYS A 82 13.99 -0.32 8.24
N LEU A 83 12.81 -0.46 8.83
CA LEU A 83 12.46 -1.64 9.64
C LEU A 83 12.64 -2.93 8.85
N SER A 84 13.35 -3.85 9.47
CA SER A 84 13.56 -5.22 8.99
C SER A 84 13.65 -6.15 10.19
N LYS A 85 13.51 -7.46 9.99
CA LYS A 85 13.64 -8.43 11.08
C LYS A 85 14.99 -8.34 11.82
N SER A 86 16.06 -7.99 11.10
CA SER A 86 17.42 -7.93 11.67
C SER A 86 17.69 -6.69 12.51
N ASN A 87 17.00 -5.58 12.27
CA ASN A 87 17.23 -4.31 12.96
C ASN A 87 16.05 -3.87 13.84
N TYR A 88 14.99 -4.68 13.89
CA TYR A 88 13.72 -4.37 14.52
C TYR A 88 13.88 -3.86 15.96
N THR A 89 14.47 -4.67 16.82
CA THR A 89 14.61 -4.36 18.26
C THR A 89 15.31 -3.03 18.48
N LYS A 90 16.43 -2.80 17.77
CA LYS A 90 17.20 -1.57 17.91
C LYS A 90 16.39 -0.33 17.51
N LEU A 91 15.73 -0.40 16.37
CA LEU A 91 14.97 0.75 15.85
C LEU A 91 13.69 1.00 16.65
N MET A 92 13.00 -0.06 17.09
CA MET A 92 11.79 0.10 17.91
C MET A 92 12.10 0.66 19.30
N THR A 93 13.20 0.28 19.92
CA THR A 93 13.64 0.90 21.19
C THR A 93 13.79 2.42 21.05
N ASP A 94 14.48 2.91 20.01
CA ASP A 94 14.63 4.34 19.76
C ASP A 94 13.30 5.03 19.47
N VAL A 95 12.42 4.39 18.68
CA VAL A 95 11.06 4.90 18.39
C VAL A 95 10.23 5.06 19.66
N LEU A 96 10.20 4.04 20.53
CA LEU A 96 9.44 4.06 21.78
C LEU A 96 9.96 5.11 22.76
N GLU A 97 11.27 5.25 22.87
CA GLU A 97 11.88 6.30 23.72
C GLU A 97 11.53 7.72 23.26
N ARG A 98 11.43 7.93 21.95
CA ARG A 98 11.05 9.23 21.39
C ARG A 98 9.57 9.52 21.60
N ILE A 99 8.68 8.55 21.37
CA ILE A 99 7.24 8.70 21.61
C ILE A 99 6.98 9.02 23.09
N LYS A 100 7.65 8.34 24.00
CA LYS A 100 7.48 8.54 25.46
C LYS A 100 7.73 9.99 25.93
N LYS A 101 8.54 10.74 25.21
CA LYS A 101 8.92 12.12 25.53
C LYS A 101 7.96 13.16 24.94
N ARG A 102 6.92 12.73 24.22
CA ARG A 102 6.07 13.59 23.39
C ARG A 102 4.60 13.46 23.81
N ASP A 103 3.79 14.36 23.27
CA ASP A 103 2.37 14.45 23.53
C ASP A 103 1.53 13.43 22.71
N GLU A 104 0.24 13.43 22.98
CA GLU A 104 -0.73 12.58 22.29
C GLU A 104 -0.79 12.88 20.78
N ALA A 105 -0.75 14.15 20.39
CA ALA A 105 -0.81 14.55 18.99
C ALA A 105 0.38 13.98 18.18
N PHE A 106 1.56 13.98 18.79
CA PHE A 106 2.75 13.37 18.19
C PHE A 106 2.60 11.84 18.09
N ARG A 107 2.11 11.16 19.13
CA ARG A 107 1.83 9.73 19.09
C ARG A 107 0.88 9.39 17.97
N LEU A 108 -0.24 10.11 17.86
CA LEU A 108 -1.23 9.91 16.79
C LEU A 108 -0.62 10.09 15.40
N ARG A 109 0.28 11.05 15.21
CA ARG A 109 1.00 11.21 13.94
C ARG A 109 1.88 10.00 13.61
N VAL A 110 2.58 9.46 14.60
CA VAL A 110 3.44 8.28 14.42
C VAL A 110 2.62 7.02 14.15
N THR A 111 1.55 6.79 14.92
CA THR A 111 0.67 5.64 14.72
C THR A 111 -0.07 5.72 13.37
N THR A 112 -0.44 6.91 12.93
CA THR A 112 -1.01 7.15 11.58
C THR A 112 0.00 6.83 10.47
N LEU A 113 1.26 7.26 10.62
CA LEU A 113 2.31 6.91 9.67
C LEU A 113 2.52 5.40 9.58
N LEU A 114 2.57 4.73 10.73
CA LEU A 114 2.76 3.29 10.81
C LEU A 114 1.59 2.54 10.16
N PHE A 115 0.36 2.99 10.43
CA PHE A 115 -0.85 2.43 9.84
C PHE A 115 -0.87 2.61 8.31
N ASP A 116 -0.59 3.82 7.82
CA ASP A 116 -0.52 4.10 6.38
C ASP A 116 0.55 3.24 5.68
N ARG A 117 1.70 3.03 6.31
CA ARG A 117 2.75 2.13 5.80
C ARG A 117 2.31 0.68 5.78
N GLY A 118 1.67 0.19 6.82
CA GLY A 118 1.12 -1.17 6.88
C GLY A 118 0.08 -1.43 5.80
N VAL A 119 -0.78 -0.44 5.52
CA VAL A 119 -1.78 -0.51 4.46
C VAL A 119 -1.15 -0.44 3.07
N ARG A 120 -0.22 0.47 2.82
CA ARG A 120 0.38 0.65 1.49
C ARG A 120 1.42 -0.39 1.12
N GLN A 121 2.08 -0.98 2.10
CA GLN A 121 3.19 -1.91 1.90
C GLN A 121 2.85 -3.29 2.47
N THR A 122 1.96 -4.01 1.81
CA THR A 122 1.43 -5.31 2.29
C THR A 122 2.51 -6.34 2.60
N PHE A 123 3.67 -6.28 1.93
CA PHE A 123 4.82 -7.14 2.21
C PHE A 123 5.36 -6.94 3.64
N PHE A 124 5.26 -5.72 4.17
CA PHE A 124 5.72 -5.37 5.51
C PHE A 124 4.58 -5.33 6.54
N ALA A 125 3.34 -5.66 6.17
CA ALA A 125 2.17 -5.58 7.05
C ALA A 125 2.37 -6.30 8.38
N THR A 126 2.94 -7.50 8.35
CA THR A 126 3.27 -8.29 9.56
C THR A 126 4.21 -7.51 10.49
N LEU A 127 5.29 -6.95 9.92
CA LEU A 127 6.30 -6.21 10.70
C LEU A 127 5.74 -4.90 11.25
N MET A 128 4.91 -4.20 10.46
CA MET A 128 4.23 -2.98 10.91
C MET A 128 3.20 -3.26 12.00
N ALA A 129 2.53 -4.42 11.96
CA ALA A 129 1.62 -4.84 13.00
C ALA A 129 2.35 -5.22 14.31
N ASP A 130 3.55 -5.82 14.21
CA ASP A 130 4.42 -6.05 15.38
C ASP A 130 4.83 -4.71 16.00
N ALA A 131 5.26 -3.74 15.18
CA ALA A 131 5.62 -2.40 15.65
C ALA A 131 4.44 -1.67 16.31
N TYR A 132 3.25 -1.81 15.75
CA TYR A 132 2.04 -1.23 16.37
C TYR A 132 1.74 -1.88 17.72
N LYS A 133 1.93 -3.20 17.83
CA LYS A 133 1.76 -3.94 19.09
C LYS A 133 2.72 -3.44 20.17
N ASP A 134 3.99 -3.21 19.83
CA ASP A 134 4.98 -2.71 20.77
C ASP A 134 4.65 -1.28 21.23
N ILE A 135 4.18 -0.41 20.29
CA ILE A 135 3.71 0.94 20.65
C ILE A 135 2.49 0.85 21.58
N ALA A 136 1.49 0.02 21.27
CA ALA A 136 0.32 -0.15 22.11
C ALA A 136 0.64 -0.76 23.48
N GLY A 137 1.66 -1.63 23.56
CA GLY A 137 2.15 -2.17 24.82
C GLY A 137 2.80 -1.12 25.73
N ALA A 138 3.52 -0.17 25.13
CA ALA A 138 4.15 0.95 25.86
C ALA A 138 3.19 2.12 26.11
N HIS A 139 2.23 2.31 25.23
CA HIS A 139 1.24 3.42 25.21
C HIS A 139 -0.15 2.85 24.89
N PRO A 140 -0.92 2.38 25.90
CA PRO A 140 -2.24 1.77 25.70
C PRO A 140 -3.25 2.64 24.94
N GLU A 141 -3.11 3.97 25.02
CA GLU A 141 -3.92 4.93 24.30
C GLU A 141 -3.76 4.84 22.78
N ALA A 142 -2.69 4.21 22.28
CA ALA A 142 -2.52 3.92 20.84
C ALA A 142 -3.63 2.99 20.29
N LEU A 143 -4.33 2.26 21.15
CA LEU A 143 -5.52 1.49 20.75
C LEU A 143 -6.70 2.40 20.37
N GLN A 144 -6.81 3.57 20.98
CA GLN A 144 -7.80 4.58 20.57
C GLN A 144 -7.43 5.19 19.21
N ASP A 145 -6.12 5.47 19.00
CA ASP A 145 -5.62 5.90 17.70
C ASP A 145 -5.96 4.86 16.63
N LEU A 146 -5.79 3.56 16.94
CA LEU A 146 -6.12 2.47 16.04
C LEU A 146 -7.61 2.40 15.70
N ALA A 147 -8.48 2.60 16.67
CA ALA A 147 -9.93 2.63 16.45
C ALA A 147 -10.33 3.73 15.44
N ILE A 148 -9.73 4.93 15.57
CA ILE A 148 -9.94 6.04 14.62
C ILE A 148 -9.44 5.65 13.22
N GLN A 149 -8.28 5.00 13.13
CA GLN A 149 -7.67 4.61 11.85
C GLN A 149 -8.45 3.49 11.16
N THR A 150 -8.97 2.52 11.92
CA THR A 150 -9.78 1.41 11.38
C THR A 150 -11.17 1.85 10.93
N ALA A 151 -11.71 2.96 11.46
CA ALA A 151 -12.97 3.55 11.02
C ALA A 151 -12.95 3.98 9.53
N MET A 152 -11.77 4.07 8.88
CA MET A 152 -11.70 4.24 7.43
C MET A 152 -12.35 3.09 6.65
N PHE A 153 -12.63 1.95 7.29
CA PHE A 153 -13.31 0.80 6.68
C PHE A 153 -14.60 1.22 5.99
N ASP A 154 -15.48 1.96 6.69
CA ASP A 154 -16.78 2.37 6.17
C ASP A 154 -16.64 3.15 4.87
N LYS A 155 -15.69 4.10 4.84
CA LYS A 155 -15.39 4.89 3.64
C LYS A 155 -14.77 4.06 2.52
N LEU A 156 -13.94 3.08 2.84
CA LEU A 156 -13.26 2.26 1.84
C LEU A 156 -14.21 1.27 1.15
N TYR A 157 -15.16 0.72 1.90
CA TYR A 157 -16.07 -0.32 1.39
C TYR A 157 -17.47 0.21 1.08
N ASP A 158 -17.69 1.52 1.20
CA ASP A 158 -18.89 2.18 0.73
C ASP A 158 -19.04 2.07 -0.80
N THR A 159 -20.21 1.67 -1.24
CA THR A 159 -20.57 1.52 -2.67
C THR A 159 -20.67 2.86 -3.39
N GLU A 160 -21.03 3.93 -2.69
CA GLU A 160 -21.15 5.26 -3.26
C GLU A 160 -19.80 5.88 -3.63
N ASN A 161 -18.73 5.44 -2.97
CA ASN A 161 -17.37 5.93 -3.16
C ASN A 161 -16.53 5.09 -4.16
N VAL A 162 -17.17 4.33 -5.04
CA VAL A 162 -16.43 3.58 -6.07
C VAL A 162 -15.94 4.54 -7.15
N THR A 163 -14.64 4.66 -7.31
CA THR A 163 -14.06 5.45 -8.41
C THR A 163 -14.41 4.78 -9.74
N ILE A 164 -15.21 5.46 -10.54
CA ILE A 164 -15.55 5.01 -11.91
C ILE A 164 -14.41 5.45 -12.83
N VAL A 165 -13.86 4.49 -13.56
CA VAL A 165 -12.87 4.78 -14.60
C VAL A 165 -13.60 5.26 -15.83
N PRO A 166 -13.35 6.49 -16.32
CA PRO A 166 -13.97 7.01 -17.53
C PRO A 166 -13.50 6.24 -18.78
N ALA A 167 -14.08 6.54 -19.94
CA ALA A 167 -13.62 5.97 -21.20
C ALA A 167 -12.19 6.42 -21.52
N SER A 168 -11.42 5.58 -22.21
CA SER A 168 -10.01 5.88 -22.54
C SER A 168 -9.81 7.12 -23.43
N THR A 169 -10.91 7.59 -24.03
CA THR A 169 -10.95 8.82 -24.84
C THR A 169 -11.18 10.09 -24.03
N ASP A 170 -11.54 9.97 -22.75
CA ASP A 170 -11.88 11.11 -21.92
C ASP A 170 -10.63 11.85 -21.43
N PRO A 171 -10.63 13.18 -21.36
CA PRO A 171 -9.47 13.99 -21.00
C PRO A 171 -8.90 13.67 -19.60
N GLY A 172 -9.72 13.20 -18.66
CA GLY A 172 -9.33 12.84 -17.28
C GLY A 172 -8.94 11.39 -17.06
N TYR A 173 -8.86 10.57 -18.12
CA TYR A 173 -8.66 9.13 -18.01
C TYR A 173 -7.42 8.71 -17.23
N ASN A 174 -6.28 9.33 -17.51
CA ASN A 174 -5.01 8.97 -16.85
C ASN A 174 -5.05 9.22 -15.34
N ASP A 175 -5.61 10.35 -14.91
CA ASP A 175 -5.72 10.69 -13.49
C ASP A 175 -6.73 9.78 -12.78
N ALA A 176 -7.84 9.46 -13.46
CA ALA A 176 -8.85 8.54 -12.94
C ALA A 176 -8.30 7.11 -12.78
N ILE A 177 -7.53 6.61 -13.74
CA ILE A 177 -6.86 5.29 -13.64
C ILE A 177 -5.87 5.26 -12.48
N VAL A 178 -5.10 6.32 -12.27
CA VAL A 178 -4.15 6.41 -11.15
C VAL A 178 -4.91 6.43 -9.82
N ALA A 179 -5.99 7.21 -9.71
CA ALA A 179 -6.82 7.26 -8.51
C ALA A 179 -7.47 5.91 -8.21
N TRP A 180 -8.03 5.25 -9.21
CA TRP A 180 -8.63 3.93 -9.12
C TRP A 180 -7.61 2.86 -8.68
N THR A 181 -6.44 2.85 -9.29
CA THR A 181 -5.36 1.92 -8.91
C THR A 181 -4.96 2.10 -7.46
N LYS A 182 -4.77 3.35 -7.01
CA LYS A 182 -4.47 3.66 -5.61
C LYS A 182 -5.57 3.21 -4.66
N GLN A 183 -6.83 3.42 -5.02
CA GLN A 183 -7.97 2.97 -4.21
C GLN A 183 -7.97 1.44 -4.05
N LYS A 184 -7.74 0.71 -5.13
CA LYS A 184 -7.62 -0.76 -5.09
C LYS A 184 -6.48 -1.25 -4.20
N GLU A 185 -5.33 -0.61 -4.31
CA GLU A 185 -4.15 -0.94 -3.48
C GLU A 185 -4.44 -0.68 -2.00
N ILE A 186 -5.10 0.44 -1.67
CA ILE A 186 -5.48 0.77 -0.29
C ILE A 186 -6.50 -0.24 0.25
N LYS A 187 -7.56 -0.58 -0.50
CA LYS A 187 -8.55 -1.60 -0.08
C LYS A 187 -7.87 -2.95 0.21
N ARG A 188 -7.01 -3.38 -0.72
CA ARG A 188 -6.26 -4.64 -0.56
C ARG A 188 -5.34 -4.61 0.65
N GLY A 189 -4.59 -3.52 0.80
CA GLY A 189 -3.63 -3.37 1.88
C GLY A 189 -4.31 -3.25 3.24
N PHE A 190 -5.43 -2.53 3.32
CA PHE A 190 -6.25 -2.43 4.54
C PHE A 190 -6.68 -3.81 5.02
N ALA A 191 -7.26 -4.64 4.14
CA ALA A 191 -7.70 -5.98 4.48
C ALA A 191 -6.57 -6.85 5.07
N VAL A 192 -5.39 -6.82 4.43
CA VAL A 192 -4.21 -7.57 4.89
C VAL A 192 -3.73 -7.03 6.23
N TYR A 193 -3.61 -5.71 6.37
CA TYR A 193 -3.03 -5.11 7.57
C TYR A 193 -3.94 -5.25 8.79
N VAL A 194 -5.25 -4.99 8.64
CA VAL A 194 -6.20 -5.17 9.73
C VAL A 194 -6.28 -6.63 10.18
N SER A 195 -6.20 -7.58 9.25
CA SER A 195 -6.09 -9.00 9.55
C SER A 195 -4.82 -9.34 10.36
N GLU A 196 -3.69 -8.69 10.08
CA GLU A 196 -2.46 -8.83 10.87
C GLU A 196 -2.58 -8.20 12.27
N LEU A 197 -3.21 -7.03 12.38
CA LEU A 197 -3.50 -6.38 13.66
C LEU A 197 -4.44 -7.21 14.52
N TYR A 198 -5.50 -7.77 13.93
CA TYR A 198 -6.43 -8.67 14.61
C TYR A 198 -5.71 -9.91 15.17
N SER A 199 -4.85 -10.54 14.39
CA SER A 199 -4.11 -11.73 14.86
C SER A 199 -3.16 -11.45 16.04
N ARG A 200 -2.87 -10.18 16.32
CA ARG A 200 -2.08 -9.73 17.47
C ARG A 200 -2.93 -9.24 18.64
N GLY A 201 -4.24 -9.32 18.52
CA GLY A 201 -5.20 -8.87 19.55
C GLY A 201 -5.33 -7.35 19.66
N LEU A 202 -4.89 -6.59 18.63
CA LEU A 202 -4.96 -5.14 18.61
C LEU A 202 -6.32 -4.61 18.13
N VAL A 203 -6.96 -5.34 17.22
CA VAL A 203 -8.33 -5.08 16.77
C VAL A 203 -9.26 -6.03 17.53
N PRO A 204 -10.28 -5.53 18.22
CA PRO A 204 -11.25 -6.37 18.93
C PRO A 204 -12.00 -7.32 17.99
N GLU A 205 -12.35 -8.51 18.48
CA GLU A 205 -13.12 -9.50 17.72
C GLU A 205 -14.48 -8.95 17.27
N GLU A 206 -15.12 -8.15 18.10
CA GLU A 206 -16.39 -7.50 17.78
C GLU A 206 -16.27 -6.57 16.56
N THR A 207 -15.21 -5.75 16.51
CA THR A 207 -14.93 -4.85 15.38
C THR A 207 -14.66 -5.67 14.10
N MET A 208 -13.86 -6.71 14.22
CA MET A 208 -13.52 -7.53 13.07
C MET A 208 -14.72 -8.34 12.55
N SER A 209 -15.58 -8.83 13.46
CA SER A 209 -16.83 -9.50 13.12
C SER A 209 -17.83 -8.53 12.48
N GLY A 210 -17.86 -7.27 12.91
CA GLY A 210 -18.62 -6.21 12.27
C GLY A 210 -18.19 -5.99 10.82
N PHE A 211 -16.89 -5.85 10.57
CA PHE A 211 -16.33 -5.73 9.22
C PHE A 211 -16.67 -6.94 8.34
N LEU A 212 -16.50 -8.14 8.90
CA LEU A 212 -16.80 -9.39 8.20
C LEU A 212 -18.27 -9.47 7.82
N LYS A 213 -19.18 -9.13 8.73
CA LYS A 213 -20.63 -9.12 8.48
C LYS A 213 -20.97 -8.13 7.35
N THR A 214 -20.50 -6.89 7.45
CA THR A 214 -20.71 -5.87 6.41
C THR A 214 -20.23 -6.34 5.05
N VAL A 215 -19.02 -6.94 4.97
CA VAL A 215 -18.46 -7.42 3.71
C VAL A 215 -19.26 -8.61 3.15
N LEU A 216 -19.76 -9.52 3.99
CA LEU A 216 -20.57 -10.66 3.55
C LEU A 216 -21.95 -10.22 3.07
N ASP A 217 -22.61 -9.30 3.78
CA ASP A 217 -23.89 -8.74 3.41
C ASP A 217 -23.78 -7.99 2.08
N GLU A 218 -22.79 -7.15 1.95
CA GLU A 218 -22.51 -6.40 0.73
C GLU A 218 -22.13 -7.33 -0.45
N LEU A 219 -21.33 -8.35 -0.21
CA LEU A 219 -20.99 -9.35 -1.23
C LEU A 219 -22.26 -10.05 -1.76
N THR A 220 -23.15 -10.45 -0.85
CA THR A 220 -24.39 -11.17 -1.20
C THR A 220 -25.31 -10.31 -2.08
N THR A 221 -25.29 -9.00 -1.88
CA THR A 221 -26.05 -8.03 -2.68
C THR A 221 -25.35 -7.75 -4.02
N SER A 222 -24.05 -7.44 -3.95
CA SER A 222 -23.27 -6.98 -5.09
C SER A 222 -23.06 -8.05 -6.17
N ILE A 223 -22.99 -9.33 -5.82
CA ILE A 223 -22.86 -10.42 -6.81
C ILE A 223 -24.05 -10.49 -7.75
N ARG A 224 -25.24 -10.07 -7.29
CA ARG A 224 -26.50 -10.06 -8.06
C ARG A 224 -26.69 -8.82 -8.93
N SER A 225 -25.84 -7.80 -8.74
CA SER A 225 -25.89 -6.58 -9.53
C SER A 225 -25.54 -6.85 -11.00
N PRO A 226 -26.00 -6.01 -11.95
CA PRO A 226 -25.68 -6.17 -13.35
C PRO A 226 -24.17 -6.26 -13.59
N LYS A 227 -23.77 -7.07 -14.55
CA LYS A 227 -22.38 -7.25 -14.92
C LYS A 227 -21.80 -5.97 -15.51
N THR A 228 -21.02 -5.24 -14.74
CA THR A 228 -20.24 -4.07 -15.16
C THR A 228 -18.83 -4.19 -14.61
N ASN A 229 -17.87 -3.51 -15.23
CA ASN A 229 -16.49 -3.49 -14.72
C ASN A 229 -16.42 -2.96 -13.27
N ALA A 230 -17.24 -1.96 -12.94
CA ALA A 230 -17.29 -1.39 -11.60
C ALA A 230 -17.82 -2.41 -10.57
N ASN A 231 -18.91 -3.12 -10.88
CA ASN A 231 -19.50 -4.12 -9.99
C ASN A 231 -18.58 -5.34 -9.83
N GLU A 232 -17.98 -5.85 -10.92
CA GLU A 232 -17.00 -6.95 -10.84
C GLU A 232 -15.79 -6.57 -9.99
N GLU A 233 -15.31 -5.32 -10.08
CA GLU A 233 -14.18 -4.84 -9.29
C GLU A 233 -14.55 -4.68 -7.82
N HIS A 234 -15.76 -4.18 -7.52
CA HIS A 234 -16.26 -4.09 -6.15
C HIS A 234 -16.34 -5.50 -5.53
N VAL A 235 -16.93 -6.46 -6.23
CA VAL A 235 -16.99 -7.87 -5.81
C VAL A 235 -15.58 -8.46 -5.62
N ASP A 236 -14.61 -8.15 -6.50
CA ASP A 236 -13.21 -8.58 -6.34
C ASP A 236 -12.57 -7.98 -5.08
N ALA A 237 -12.87 -6.73 -4.73
CA ALA A 237 -12.38 -6.10 -3.51
C ALA A 237 -12.93 -6.76 -2.25
N LEU A 238 -14.24 -7.08 -2.21
CA LEU A 238 -14.88 -7.82 -1.12
C LEU A 238 -14.30 -9.24 -0.99
N ALA A 239 -14.14 -9.94 -2.11
CA ALA A 239 -13.53 -11.28 -2.11
C ALA A 239 -12.08 -11.27 -1.60
N ARG A 240 -11.31 -10.21 -1.89
CA ARG A 240 -9.94 -10.02 -1.36
C ARG A 240 -9.93 -9.77 0.14
N PHE A 241 -10.89 -9.01 0.65
CA PHE A 241 -11.03 -8.82 2.10
C PHE A 241 -11.25 -10.18 2.79
N LEU A 242 -12.22 -10.96 2.32
CA LEU A 242 -12.51 -12.28 2.86
C LEU A 242 -11.31 -13.23 2.76
N ALA A 243 -10.58 -13.22 1.65
CA ALA A 243 -9.37 -14.02 1.49
C ALA A 243 -8.25 -13.64 2.49
N ALA A 244 -8.11 -12.35 2.82
CA ALA A 244 -7.12 -11.90 3.80
C ALA A 244 -7.48 -12.30 5.24
N VAL A 245 -8.79 -12.34 5.56
CA VAL A 245 -9.29 -12.61 6.91
C VAL A 245 -9.50 -14.12 7.15
N ALA A 246 -9.75 -14.89 6.11
CA ALA A 246 -10.10 -16.32 6.18
C ALA A 246 -9.16 -17.17 7.06
N PRO A 247 -7.84 -17.03 7.03
CA PRO A 247 -6.96 -17.85 7.88
C PRO A 247 -7.12 -17.58 9.38
N LYS A 248 -7.83 -16.51 9.76
CA LYS A 248 -7.88 -15.97 11.12
C LYS A 248 -9.27 -16.03 11.75
N MET A 249 -10.31 -16.12 10.94
CA MET A 249 -11.71 -16.13 11.39
C MET A 249 -12.54 -17.24 10.75
N ALA A 250 -13.57 -17.69 11.48
CA ALA A 250 -14.49 -18.74 11.02
C ALA A 250 -15.71 -18.12 10.32
N PHE A 251 -15.85 -18.31 9.00
CA PHE A 251 -17.02 -17.88 8.21
C PHE A 251 -17.28 -18.78 6.98
N LYS A 252 -16.85 -20.02 7.06
CA LYS A 252 -16.99 -21.00 5.97
C LYS A 252 -18.44 -21.21 5.53
N GLY A 253 -19.38 -21.23 6.50
CA GLY A 253 -20.80 -21.43 6.21
C GLY A 253 -21.40 -20.40 5.28
N PRO A 254 -21.31 -19.09 5.58
CA PRO A 254 -21.77 -18.01 4.69
C PRO A 254 -21.15 -18.05 3.30
N LEU A 255 -19.84 -18.30 3.19
CA LEU A 255 -19.19 -18.46 1.89
C LEU A 255 -19.68 -19.66 1.11
N GLY A 256 -19.90 -20.80 1.78
CA GLY A 256 -20.47 -22.00 1.17
C GLY A 256 -21.83 -21.73 0.54
N ALA A 257 -22.69 -20.97 1.22
CA ALA A 257 -24.00 -20.59 0.68
C ALA A 257 -23.87 -19.72 -0.61
N ILE A 258 -22.97 -18.77 -0.63
CA ILE A 258 -22.70 -17.92 -1.82
C ILE A 258 -22.15 -18.77 -2.98
N LEU A 259 -21.23 -19.67 -2.70
CA LEU A 259 -20.59 -20.51 -3.73
C LEU A 259 -21.54 -21.56 -4.34
N LEU A 260 -22.62 -21.92 -3.64
CA LEU A 260 -23.66 -22.82 -4.15
C LEU A 260 -24.64 -22.12 -5.11
N LEU A 261 -24.67 -20.78 -5.14
CA LEU A 261 -25.54 -20.05 -6.04
C LEU A 261 -25.21 -20.33 -7.53
N PRO A 262 -26.25 -20.50 -8.37
CA PRO A 262 -26.06 -20.63 -9.81
C PRO A 262 -25.32 -19.42 -10.39
N ARG A 263 -24.49 -19.63 -11.38
CA ARG A 263 -23.73 -18.54 -12.03
C ARG A 263 -24.65 -17.50 -12.69
N ALA A 264 -25.80 -17.92 -13.17
CA ALA A 264 -26.78 -17.03 -13.77
C ALA A 264 -27.31 -15.99 -12.77
N ASP A 265 -27.37 -16.35 -11.48
CA ASP A 265 -27.89 -15.49 -10.43
C ASP A 265 -26.81 -14.55 -9.86
N CYS A 266 -25.56 -14.69 -10.32
CA CYS A 266 -24.41 -13.95 -9.82
C CYS A 266 -23.62 -13.30 -10.99
N PRO A 267 -24.25 -12.40 -11.79
CA PRO A 267 -23.62 -11.87 -13.01
C PRO A 267 -22.35 -11.06 -12.75
N SER A 268 -22.23 -10.41 -11.59
CA SER A 268 -21.04 -9.64 -11.21
C SER A 268 -19.96 -10.46 -10.49
N LEU A 269 -20.21 -11.75 -10.21
CA LEU A 269 -19.21 -12.63 -9.64
C LEU A 269 -18.31 -13.23 -10.73
N SER A 270 -17.18 -12.57 -11.01
CA SER A 270 -16.21 -13.08 -11.98
C SER A 270 -15.63 -14.43 -11.56
N MET A 271 -15.15 -15.24 -12.51
CA MET A 271 -14.48 -16.52 -12.20
C MET A 271 -13.27 -16.33 -11.29
N LYS A 272 -12.53 -15.27 -11.49
CA LYS A 272 -11.38 -14.90 -10.66
C LYS A 272 -11.79 -14.66 -9.19
N SER A 273 -12.86 -13.92 -8.97
CA SER A 273 -13.39 -13.64 -7.63
C SER A 273 -13.97 -14.90 -6.99
N ARG A 274 -14.65 -15.76 -7.79
CA ARG A 274 -15.16 -17.04 -7.31
C ARG A 274 -14.04 -17.95 -6.78
N PHE A 275 -12.95 -18.10 -7.52
CA PHE A 275 -11.80 -18.89 -7.05
C PHE A 275 -11.20 -18.32 -5.74
N LYS A 276 -11.13 -17.01 -5.58
CA LYS A 276 -10.68 -16.41 -4.31
C LYS A 276 -11.61 -16.74 -3.15
N LEU A 277 -12.93 -16.74 -3.38
CA LEU A 277 -13.90 -17.12 -2.35
C LEU A 277 -13.81 -18.63 -2.03
N GLU A 278 -13.58 -19.49 -3.02
CA GLU A 278 -13.34 -20.92 -2.79
C GLU A 278 -12.07 -21.16 -1.94
N ASP A 279 -10.99 -20.44 -2.25
CA ASP A 279 -9.76 -20.51 -1.48
C ASP A 279 -9.95 -19.93 -0.05
N ALA A 280 -10.70 -18.84 0.08
CA ALA A 280 -11.06 -18.28 1.38
C ALA A 280 -11.91 -19.28 2.20
N ALA A 281 -12.89 -19.95 1.60
CA ALA A 281 -13.70 -20.97 2.26
C ALA A 281 -12.87 -22.18 2.73
N LYS A 282 -11.84 -22.57 1.99
CA LYS A 282 -10.91 -23.63 2.40
C LYS A 282 -9.97 -23.17 3.53
N ALA A 283 -9.56 -21.90 3.52
CA ALA A 283 -8.65 -21.35 4.52
C ALA A 283 -9.36 -20.90 5.81
N SER A 284 -10.68 -20.66 5.77
CA SER A 284 -11.48 -20.27 6.92
C SER A 284 -11.52 -21.39 7.97
N ARG A 285 -11.27 -21.01 9.22
CA ARG A 285 -11.26 -21.90 10.39
C ARG A 285 -12.63 -22.47 10.69
#